data_e928ca8ebcb93a17f443f54315333848
#
_entry.id   e928ca8ebcb93a17f443f54315333848
#
_cell.length_a   1.000
_cell.length_b   1.000
_cell.length_c   1.000
_cell.angle_alpha   90.00
_cell.angle_beta   90.00
_cell.angle_gamma   90.00
#
_symmetry.space_group_name_H-M   'P 1'
#
loop_
_entity.id
_entity.type
_entity.pdbx_description
1 polymer ?
#
loop_
_entity_poly.entity_id
_entity_poly.type
_entity_poly.pdbx_seq_one_letter_code
_entity_poly.pdbx_strand_id
1 'polypeptide(L)'
;MLTGGATGTSATRPDPADSHPGSDPITTGSDTHPGLARTHPSGPGEPQVSEVTSPLAWMWHDRRVKGIILAGGSGTRLHPITLGVSKQLIPVFDKPMVYYPLSTLMLAGIDEILVITTPHDAPFFERLLGDGSQFGVSITFAVQPSPDGLAQAFTIGADFIGDDRVALLLGDNLLYGPGLGTQLKRYTEIDGGAIFAYWVADPKAYGVVEFDEEGKAISLEEKPAVPKSSFAVPGLYFYDNDVIEIARNLQPSPRGEYEITDVNRAYLERGSLQVEVLPRGTAWLDTGTFDQMTDAAEYVRTIQRRTGLSIGVPEEVAWRQGFLSDDELRQRAEPLVKSGYGSYLLETLERGRR
;
A
#
# COMPACT_ATOMS: atom_id res chain seq x y z
N MET A 1 58.99 12.63 22.29
CA MET A 1 59.66 13.94 22.45
C MET A 1 58.66 14.98 21.96
N LEU A 2 58.41 15.97 22.88
CA LEU A 2 57.75 17.28 22.71
C LEU A 2 56.24 17.25 22.44
N THR A 3 55.34 17.40 23.42
CA THR A 3 55.05 18.48 24.41
C THR A 3 54.53 19.78 23.81
N GLY A 4 53.37 20.17 24.25
CA GLY A 4 52.81 21.50 24.33
C GLY A 4 51.42 21.58 23.66
N GLY A 5 50.40 22.07 24.23
CA GLY A 5 50.15 22.78 25.48
C GLY A 5 48.81 23.49 25.32
N ALA A 6 48.03 23.49 26.37
CA ALA A 6 46.69 24.02 26.54
C ALA A 6 46.59 25.55 26.42
N THR A 7 45.36 26.04 26.15
CA THR A 7 44.66 27.17 26.77
C THR A 7 43.31 27.29 26.02
N GLY A 8 42.11 27.17 26.49
CA GLY A 8 41.51 27.71 27.68
C GLY A 8 40.99 29.14 27.46
N THR A 9 39.73 29.34 27.00
CA THR A 9 38.96 30.53 27.42
C THR A 9 37.45 30.24 27.44
N SER A 10 36.94 30.36 28.64
CA SER A 10 35.59 30.54 29.05
C SER A 10 35.01 31.87 28.55
N ALA A 11 33.75 31.85 28.08
CA ALA A 11 32.95 33.06 28.07
C ALA A 11 31.46 32.71 28.33
N THR A 12 31.03 33.29 29.34
CA THR A 12 29.79 33.37 30.11
C THR A 12 28.53 33.72 29.33
N ARG A 13 27.42 33.13 29.80
CA ARG A 13 26.03 33.59 29.58
C ARG A 13 25.80 35.04 30.04
N PRO A 14 24.71 35.65 29.57
CA PRO A 14 23.70 36.13 30.51
C PRO A 14 22.25 35.75 30.14
N ASP A 15 21.47 35.31 31.09
CA ASP A 15 20.07 35.59 31.37
C ASP A 15 19.94 36.86 32.19
N PRO A 16 18.77 37.37 32.56
CA PRO A 16 17.39 37.36 32.05
C PRO A 16 16.70 38.75 32.09
N ALA A 17 15.41 38.83 31.91
CA ALA A 17 14.43 39.62 32.69
C ALA A 17 13.19 40.00 31.88
N ASP A 18 12.10 39.46 32.34
CA ASP A 18 10.87 40.14 32.84
C ASP A 18 10.26 41.31 32.05
N SER A 19 9.01 41.09 31.63
CA SER A 19 7.91 41.98 32.08
C SER A 19 6.56 41.53 31.46
N HIS A 20 5.67 41.04 32.32
CA HIS A 20 4.22 41.23 32.17
C HIS A 20 3.87 42.71 32.57
N PRO A 21 2.78 43.30 32.10
CA PRO A 21 1.49 43.11 32.75
C PRO A 21 0.24 43.26 31.84
N GLY A 22 -0.91 42.87 32.38
CA GLY A 22 -2.18 43.58 32.23
C GLY A 22 -3.39 42.70 31.97
N SER A 23 -3.95 42.22 33.08
CA SER A 23 -5.36 41.79 33.23
C SER A 23 -6.34 42.91 32.95
N ASP A 24 -7.50 42.62 32.34
CA ASP A 24 -8.79 42.93 32.99
C ASP A 24 -9.98 42.33 32.20
N PRO A 25 -11.07 42.00 32.89
CA PRO A 25 -12.17 41.18 32.42
C PRO A 25 -13.37 42.03 31.99
N ILE A 26 -14.14 41.57 30.99
CA ILE A 26 -15.44 42.16 30.66
C ILE A 26 -16.57 41.16 30.92
N THR A 27 -17.34 41.58 31.89
CA THR A 27 -18.64 41.31 32.42
C THR A 27 -19.70 40.64 31.51
N THR A 28 -20.39 39.75 32.20
CA THR A 28 -21.71 39.18 31.98
C THR A 28 -22.81 40.19 31.59
N GLY A 29 -23.62 39.87 30.61
CA GLY A 29 -24.90 40.51 30.30
C GLY A 29 -25.93 39.44 29.98
N SER A 30 -26.76 39.11 30.95
CA SER A 30 -28.01 38.37 30.81
C SER A 30 -29.12 39.32 30.33
N ASP A 31 -29.81 38.99 29.26
CA ASP A 31 -31.12 39.54 28.99
C ASP A 31 -32.09 38.43 28.54
N THR A 32 -33.04 38.25 29.47
CA THR A 32 -34.26 37.48 29.30
C THR A 32 -35.34 38.36 28.65
N HIS A 33 -35.98 37.91 27.60
CA HIS A 33 -37.32 38.39 27.21
C HIS A 33 -38.22 37.24 26.69
N PRO A 34 -39.55 37.37 26.93
CA PRO A 34 -40.46 36.23 27.01
C PRO A 34 -41.21 35.96 25.70
N GLY A 35 -41.78 34.76 25.68
CA GLY A 35 -42.44 34.09 24.57
C GLY A 35 -43.58 34.84 23.86
N LEU A 36 -43.75 34.50 22.61
CA LEU A 36 -44.98 34.59 21.85
C LEU A 36 -45.17 33.31 21.05
N ALA A 37 -46.13 32.55 21.47
CA ALA A 37 -46.68 31.42 20.73
C ALA A 37 -47.28 31.89 19.39
N ARG A 38 -46.79 31.39 18.29
CA ARG A 38 -47.48 31.48 16.98
C ARG A 38 -47.89 30.07 16.54
N THR A 39 -49.20 29.90 16.53
CA THR A 39 -49.90 28.81 15.88
C THR A 39 -49.72 28.88 14.36
N HIS A 40 -49.18 27.84 13.75
CA HIS A 40 -49.18 27.68 12.29
C HIS A 40 -50.40 26.86 11.85
N PRO A 41 -51.08 27.24 10.78
CA PRO A 41 -52.13 26.46 10.17
C PRO A 41 -51.51 25.33 9.32
N SER A 42 -52.12 24.16 9.40
CA SER A 42 -51.88 22.99 8.56
C SER A 42 -52.14 23.30 7.09
N GLY A 43 -51.09 23.27 6.26
CA GLY A 43 -51.16 23.31 4.81
C GLY A 43 -51.20 21.91 4.20
N PRO A 44 -51.67 21.77 2.96
CA PRO A 44 -51.99 20.47 2.35
C PRO A 44 -50.74 19.65 2.02
N GLY A 45 -50.90 18.31 2.10
CA GLY A 45 -49.88 17.31 2.01
C GLY A 45 -48.95 17.42 0.79
N GLU A 46 -47.67 17.24 1.07
CA GLU A 46 -46.65 17.02 0.06
C GLU A 46 -46.90 15.67 -0.64
N PRO A 47 -46.71 15.60 -1.97
CA PRO A 47 -46.79 14.31 -2.67
C PRO A 47 -45.62 13.43 -2.24
N GLN A 48 -45.94 12.26 -1.71
CA GLN A 48 -44.98 11.20 -1.52
C GLN A 48 -44.38 10.80 -2.87
N VAL A 49 -43.14 11.22 -3.13
CA VAL A 49 -42.34 10.65 -4.20
C VAL A 49 -41.97 9.24 -3.77
N SER A 50 -42.69 8.28 -4.33
CA SER A 50 -42.25 6.88 -4.23
C SER A 50 -40.88 6.77 -4.91
N GLU A 51 -39.82 6.58 -4.12
CA GLU A 51 -38.52 6.12 -4.62
C GLU A 51 -38.76 4.78 -5.32
N VAL A 52 -38.83 4.81 -6.63
CA VAL A 52 -38.66 3.63 -7.47
C VAL A 52 -37.17 3.30 -7.42
N THR A 53 -36.74 2.65 -6.36
CA THR A 53 -35.44 2.00 -6.30
C THR A 53 -35.43 0.92 -7.37
N SER A 54 -34.67 1.18 -8.44
CA SER A 54 -34.40 0.18 -9.47
C SER A 54 -33.88 -1.10 -8.80
N PRO A 55 -34.42 -2.29 -9.08
CA PRO A 55 -33.95 -3.56 -8.50
C PRO A 55 -32.47 -3.86 -8.80
N LEU A 56 -31.85 -3.09 -9.68
CA LEU A 56 -30.44 -3.25 -10.06
C LEU A 56 -29.47 -2.38 -9.24
N ALA A 57 -29.95 -1.37 -8.49
CA ALA A 57 -29.08 -0.47 -7.74
C ALA A 57 -28.40 -1.12 -6.53
N TRP A 58 -29.00 -2.17 -5.97
CA TRP A 58 -28.40 -2.90 -4.83
C TRP A 58 -27.47 -4.04 -5.27
N MET A 59 -27.46 -4.45 -6.53
CA MET A 59 -26.53 -5.44 -7.06
C MET A 59 -25.10 -4.91 -7.26
N TRP A 60 -24.89 -3.57 -7.23
CA TRP A 60 -23.59 -2.94 -7.52
C TRP A 60 -22.85 -2.41 -6.28
N HIS A 61 -23.45 -2.49 -5.08
CA HIS A 61 -22.95 -1.82 -3.88
C HIS A 61 -22.17 -2.70 -2.91
N ASP A 62 -21.96 -3.99 -3.20
CA ASP A 62 -21.30 -4.91 -2.25
C ASP A 62 -20.10 -5.67 -2.86
N ARG A 63 -19.55 -5.20 -3.97
CA ARG A 63 -18.32 -5.77 -4.51
C ARG A 63 -17.13 -5.26 -3.72
N ARG A 64 -16.54 -6.13 -2.92
CA ARG A 64 -15.31 -5.86 -2.18
C ARG A 64 -14.12 -5.82 -3.15
N VAL A 65 -12.97 -5.38 -2.66
CA VAL A 65 -11.69 -5.57 -3.32
C VAL A 65 -10.88 -6.61 -2.55
N LYS A 66 -10.41 -7.62 -3.23
CA LYS A 66 -9.51 -8.63 -2.68
C LYS A 66 -8.08 -8.36 -3.10
N GLY A 67 -7.12 -8.81 -2.30
CA GLY A 67 -5.70 -8.62 -2.57
C GLY A 67 -5.04 -9.88 -3.11
N ILE A 68 -4.15 -9.74 -4.06
CA ILE A 68 -3.23 -10.81 -4.48
C ILE A 68 -1.80 -10.31 -4.25
N ILE A 69 -0.99 -11.08 -3.54
CA ILE A 69 0.46 -10.91 -3.48
C ILE A 69 1.08 -11.99 -4.35
N LEU A 70 1.72 -11.59 -5.45
CA LEU A 70 2.45 -12.52 -6.28
C LEU A 70 3.90 -12.64 -5.79
N ALA A 71 4.18 -13.74 -5.10
CA ALA A 71 5.47 -14.05 -4.49
C ALA A 71 6.15 -15.26 -5.19
N GLY A 72 5.93 -15.40 -6.47
CA GLY A 72 6.55 -16.40 -7.34
C GLY A 72 7.86 -15.91 -7.95
N GLY A 73 8.40 -16.73 -8.84
CA GLY A 73 9.62 -16.43 -9.58
C GLY A 73 10.88 -17.09 -9.01
N SER A 74 11.86 -17.38 -9.89
CA SER A 74 13.08 -18.12 -9.55
C SER A 74 14.12 -17.32 -8.78
N GLY A 75 14.01 -15.98 -8.76
CA GLY A 75 14.95 -15.10 -8.08
C GLY A 75 16.41 -15.22 -8.55
N THR A 76 16.66 -15.71 -9.77
CA THR A 76 18.01 -16.07 -10.26
C THR A 76 19.04 -14.95 -10.18
N ARG A 77 18.60 -13.68 -10.27
CA ARG A 77 19.48 -12.51 -10.13
C ARG A 77 20.05 -12.34 -8.73
N LEU A 78 19.52 -13.06 -7.73
CA LEU A 78 19.95 -13.05 -6.33
C LEU A 78 20.62 -14.39 -5.91
N HIS A 79 20.98 -15.24 -6.88
CA HIS A 79 21.80 -16.42 -6.55
C HIS A 79 23.15 -15.99 -5.95
N PRO A 80 23.67 -16.74 -4.95
CA PRO A 80 23.18 -18.05 -4.47
C PRO A 80 22.11 -17.99 -3.36
N ILE A 81 21.72 -16.82 -2.84
CA ILE A 81 20.79 -16.71 -1.70
C ILE A 81 19.46 -17.40 -2.03
N THR A 82 18.93 -17.14 -3.20
CA THR A 82 17.63 -17.66 -3.64
C THR A 82 17.66 -19.12 -4.09
N LEU A 83 18.78 -19.82 -3.93
CA LEU A 83 18.82 -21.30 -3.98
C LEU A 83 18.25 -21.94 -2.72
N GLY A 84 18.27 -21.23 -1.59
CA GLY A 84 17.85 -21.76 -0.30
C GLY A 84 16.61 -21.10 0.30
N VAL A 85 16.19 -19.94 -0.23
CA VAL A 85 15.05 -19.17 0.30
C VAL A 85 14.39 -18.36 -0.80
N SER A 86 13.05 -18.27 -0.77
CA SER A 86 12.32 -17.37 -1.65
C SER A 86 12.78 -15.92 -1.46
N LYS A 87 12.91 -15.16 -2.55
CA LYS A 87 13.29 -13.74 -2.54
C LYS A 87 12.46 -12.93 -1.54
N GLN A 88 11.16 -13.13 -1.55
CA GLN A 88 10.20 -12.36 -0.74
C GLN A 88 10.26 -12.70 0.77
N LEU A 89 11.01 -13.75 1.13
CA LEU A 89 11.29 -14.11 2.53
C LEU A 89 12.62 -13.55 3.02
N ILE A 90 13.47 -13.03 2.13
CA ILE A 90 14.71 -12.35 2.51
C ILE A 90 14.35 -11.07 3.25
N PRO A 91 15.09 -10.73 4.34
CA PRO A 91 14.78 -9.49 5.06
C PRO A 91 15.16 -8.25 4.25
N VAL A 92 14.29 -7.25 4.27
CA VAL A 92 14.62 -5.86 3.95
C VAL A 92 14.77 -5.13 5.28
N PHE A 93 15.97 -4.88 5.69
CA PHE A 93 16.40 -4.36 6.99
C PHE A 93 16.00 -5.28 8.16
N ASP A 94 14.84 -5.12 8.77
CA ASP A 94 14.45 -5.72 10.06
C ASP A 94 13.29 -6.71 9.98
N LYS A 95 12.71 -6.92 8.78
CA LYS A 95 11.56 -7.82 8.59
C LYS A 95 11.53 -8.45 7.20
N PRO A 96 10.79 -9.57 7.02
CA PRO A 96 10.66 -10.21 5.71
C PRO A 96 10.10 -9.25 4.65
N MET A 97 10.63 -9.33 3.43
CA MET A 97 10.23 -8.48 2.32
C MET A 97 8.71 -8.49 2.08
N VAL A 98 8.06 -9.64 2.17
CA VAL A 98 6.61 -9.79 1.95
C VAL A 98 5.75 -8.97 2.92
N TYR A 99 6.28 -8.51 4.06
CA TYR A 99 5.54 -7.67 5.00
C TYR A 99 5.23 -6.29 4.42
N TYR A 100 6.07 -5.77 3.53
CA TYR A 100 5.85 -4.47 2.89
C TYR A 100 4.66 -4.48 1.93
N PRO A 101 4.58 -5.40 0.94
CA PRO A 101 3.38 -5.50 0.10
C PRO A 101 2.12 -5.89 0.90
N LEU A 102 2.23 -6.77 1.91
CA LEU A 102 1.11 -7.08 2.79
C LEU A 102 0.60 -5.79 3.47
N SER A 103 1.47 -5.02 4.10
CA SER A 103 1.11 -3.73 4.71
C SER A 103 0.51 -2.75 3.72
N THR A 104 0.99 -2.72 2.47
CA THR A 104 0.48 -1.82 1.43
C THR A 104 -0.96 -2.16 1.04
N LEU A 105 -1.29 -3.45 0.86
CA LEU A 105 -2.68 -3.88 0.61
C LEU A 105 -3.58 -3.56 1.81
N MET A 106 -3.11 -3.82 3.02
CA MET A 106 -3.85 -3.50 4.24
C MET A 106 -4.08 -1.99 4.41
N LEU A 107 -3.13 -1.12 4.00
CA LEU A 107 -3.31 0.34 3.97
C LEU A 107 -4.43 0.77 3.02
N ALA A 108 -4.65 0.04 1.94
CA ALA A 108 -5.80 0.25 1.04
C ALA A 108 -7.13 -0.22 1.67
N GLY A 109 -7.10 -0.87 2.84
CA GLY A 109 -8.29 -1.41 3.51
C GLY A 109 -8.64 -2.84 3.08
N ILE A 110 -7.71 -3.53 2.41
CA ILE A 110 -7.91 -4.91 1.93
C ILE A 110 -7.57 -5.89 3.05
N ASP A 111 -8.52 -6.77 3.37
CA ASP A 111 -8.45 -7.74 4.47
C ASP A 111 -8.58 -9.20 4.02
N GLU A 112 -8.93 -9.46 2.75
CA GLU A 112 -8.89 -10.78 2.13
C GLU A 112 -7.74 -10.84 1.12
N ILE A 113 -6.74 -11.69 1.37
CA ILE A 113 -5.49 -11.71 0.61
C ILE A 113 -5.12 -13.12 0.17
N LEU A 114 -4.83 -13.29 -1.11
CA LEU A 114 -4.26 -14.50 -1.69
C LEU A 114 -2.77 -14.31 -1.92
N VAL A 115 -1.95 -15.19 -1.37
CA VAL A 115 -0.52 -15.25 -1.65
C VAL A 115 -0.25 -16.34 -2.67
N ILE A 116 0.19 -15.95 -3.87
CA ILE A 116 0.55 -16.88 -4.94
C ILE A 116 2.07 -17.06 -4.91
N THR A 117 2.53 -18.29 -4.73
CA THR A 117 3.95 -18.60 -4.60
C THR A 117 4.33 -19.83 -5.41
N THR A 118 5.61 -20.25 -5.34
CA THR A 118 6.07 -21.48 -5.98
C THR A 118 5.70 -22.70 -5.14
N PRO A 119 5.60 -23.91 -5.74
CA PRO A 119 5.36 -25.15 -4.98
C PRO A 119 6.41 -25.39 -3.89
N HIS A 120 7.66 -25.01 -4.15
CA HIS A 120 8.78 -25.17 -3.21
C HIS A 120 8.67 -24.23 -2.01
N ASP A 121 8.21 -23.01 -2.22
CA ASP A 121 8.26 -21.96 -1.20
C ASP A 121 6.97 -21.87 -0.36
N ALA A 122 5.86 -22.42 -0.84
CA ALA A 122 4.55 -22.37 -0.18
C ALA A 122 4.60 -22.70 1.33
N PRO A 123 5.26 -23.79 1.80
CA PRO A 123 5.30 -24.10 3.22
C PRO A 123 5.98 -23.04 4.09
N PHE A 124 6.90 -22.26 3.51
CA PHE A 124 7.60 -21.21 4.26
C PHE A 124 6.73 -19.97 4.41
N PHE A 125 5.96 -19.62 3.36
CA PHE A 125 4.97 -18.53 3.44
C PHE A 125 3.83 -18.89 4.40
N GLU A 126 3.28 -20.10 4.32
CA GLU A 126 2.25 -20.59 5.23
C GLU A 126 2.71 -20.53 6.69
N ARG A 127 3.96 -20.95 6.97
CA ARG A 127 4.52 -20.86 8.31
C ARG A 127 4.72 -19.43 8.79
N LEU A 128 5.12 -18.50 7.92
CA LEU A 128 5.36 -17.10 8.27
C LEU A 128 4.07 -16.31 8.47
N LEU A 129 3.13 -16.47 7.54
CA LEU A 129 1.93 -15.63 7.44
C LEU A 129 0.69 -16.29 8.07
N GLY A 130 0.72 -17.62 8.32
CA GLY A 130 -0.42 -18.35 8.84
C GLY A 130 -1.67 -18.14 7.98
N ASP A 131 -2.81 -18.10 8.62
CA ASP A 131 -4.11 -17.75 8.02
C ASP A 131 -4.38 -16.23 7.99
N GLY A 132 -3.42 -15.42 8.43
CA GLY A 132 -3.54 -13.97 8.49
C GLY A 132 -4.18 -13.42 9.76
N SER A 133 -4.74 -14.28 10.63
CA SER A 133 -5.43 -13.85 11.85
C SER A 133 -4.55 -13.03 12.78
N GLN A 134 -3.23 -13.27 12.80
CA GLN A 134 -2.27 -12.48 13.57
C GLN A 134 -2.17 -11.03 13.09
N PHE A 135 -2.56 -10.75 11.86
CA PHE A 135 -2.62 -9.42 11.26
C PHE A 135 -4.05 -8.89 11.13
N GLY A 136 -5.04 -9.59 11.68
CA GLY A 136 -6.46 -9.20 11.58
C GLY A 136 -7.03 -9.25 10.15
N VAL A 137 -6.45 -10.06 9.29
CA VAL A 137 -6.87 -10.30 7.89
C VAL A 137 -7.03 -11.79 7.62
N SER A 138 -7.61 -12.15 6.48
CA SER A 138 -7.69 -13.52 5.99
C SER A 138 -6.65 -13.74 4.89
N ILE A 139 -5.75 -14.71 5.08
CA ILE A 139 -4.74 -15.06 4.08
C ILE A 139 -4.98 -16.49 3.60
N THR A 140 -5.05 -16.65 2.29
CA THR A 140 -5.08 -17.95 1.61
C THR A 140 -3.87 -18.08 0.69
N PHE A 141 -3.57 -19.30 0.26
CA PHE A 141 -2.40 -19.59 -0.55
C PHE A 141 -2.78 -20.32 -1.82
N ALA A 142 -2.09 -19.99 -2.90
CA ALA A 142 -2.15 -20.73 -4.16
C ALA A 142 -0.74 -20.91 -4.73
N VAL A 143 -0.61 -21.86 -5.64
CA VAL A 143 0.67 -22.21 -6.25
C VAL A 143 0.65 -21.82 -7.73
N GLN A 144 1.69 -21.10 -8.16
CA GLN A 144 2.03 -20.91 -9.56
C GLN A 144 3.07 -21.99 -9.95
N PRO A 145 2.71 -22.98 -10.76
CA PRO A 145 3.58 -24.11 -11.05
C PRO A 145 4.86 -23.73 -11.82
N SER A 146 4.76 -22.73 -12.70
CA SER A 146 5.86 -22.20 -13.50
C SER A 146 5.74 -20.65 -13.59
N PRO A 147 6.87 -19.94 -13.76
CA PRO A 147 6.87 -18.47 -13.80
C PRO A 147 6.47 -17.94 -15.19
N ASP A 148 5.26 -18.28 -15.64
CA ASP A 148 4.78 -17.99 -17.00
C ASP A 148 4.26 -16.55 -17.18
N GLY A 149 4.47 -15.69 -16.21
CA GLY A 149 4.12 -14.26 -16.27
C GLY A 149 3.18 -13.80 -15.16
N LEU A 150 3.11 -12.46 -14.99
CA LEU A 150 2.39 -11.84 -13.88
C LEU A 150 0.87 -11.95 -14.04
N ALA A 151 0.36 -11.88 -15.28
CA ALA A 151 -1.07 -11.93 -15.55
C ALA A 151 -1.71 -13.29 -15.18
N GLN A 152 -0.89 -14.35 -15.07
CA GLN A 152 -1.36 -15.67 -14.63
C GLN A 152 -1.93 -15.64 -13.20
N ALA A 153 -1.58 -14.64 -12.40
CA ALA A 153 -2.13 -14.46 -11.06
C ALA A 153 -3.67 -14.38 -11.05
N PHE A 154 -4.29 -13.78 -12.08
CA PHE A 154 -5.74 -13.64 -12.17
C PHE A 154 -6.43 -14.93 -12.57
N THR A 155 -5.79 -15.78 -13.37
CA THR A 155 -6.33 -17.09 -13.72
C THR A 155 -6.18 -18.10 -12.60
N ILE A 156 -5.06 -18.07 -11.88
CA ILE A 156 -4.84 -18.90 -10.67
C ILE A 156 -5.78 -18.45 -9.54
N GLY A 157 -5.93 -17.14 -9.35
CA GLY A 157 -6.76 -16.56 -8.30
C GLY A 157 -8.24 -16.43 -8.65
N ALA A 158 -8.71 -16.93 -9.80
CA ALA A 158 -10.07 -16.68 -10.28
C ALA A 158 -11.16 -17.10 -9.27
N ASP A 159 -11.03 -18.28 -8.67
CA ASP A 159 -11.99 -18.76 -7.68
C ASP A 159 -11.95 -17.92 -6.38
N PHE A 160 -10.78 -17.44 -5.98
CA PHE A 160 -10.62 -16.54 -4.85
C PHE A 160 -11.23 -15.17 -5.14
N ILE A 161 -10.98 -14.61 -6.31
CA ILE A 161 -11.53 -13.30 -6.73
C ILE A 161 -13.06 -13.41 -6.78
N GLY A 162 -13.61 -14.48 -7.38
CA GLY A 162 -15.05 -14.63 -7.59
C GLY A 162 -15.60 -13.48 -8.44
N ASP A 163 -16.61 -12.78 -7.93
CA ASP A 163 -17.25 -11.63 -8.58
C ASP A 163 -16.69 -10.28 -8.11
N ASP A 164 -15.66 -10.28 -7.24
CA ASP A 164 -15.09 -9.09 -6.62
C ASP A 164 -14.09 -8.38 -7.53
N ARG A 165 -13.71 -7.17 -7.14
CA ARG A 165 -12.55 -6.45 -7.66
C ARG A 165 -11.26 -7.04 -7.09
N VAL A 166 -10.13 -6.75 -7.70
CA VAL A 166 -8.85 -7.27 -7.23
C VAL A 166 -7.73 -6.23 -7.30
N ALA A 167 -6.92 -6.18 -6.26
CA ALA A 167 -5.63 -5.52 -6.27
C ALA A 167 -4.53 -6.57 -6.37
N LEU A 168 -3.60 -6.41 -7.32
CA LEU A 168 -2.39 -7.23 -7.42
C LEU A 168 -1.18 -6.41 -7.00
N LEU A 169 -0.39 -6.94 -6.07
CA LEU A 169 0.88 -6.35 -5.68
C LEU A 169 2.00 -7.40 -5.78
N LEU A 170 3.09 -7.01 -6.42
CA LEU A 170 4.26 -7.88 -6.51
C LEU A 170 4.94 -7.98 -5.15
N GLY A 171 5.26 -9.20 -4.73
CA GLY A 171 5.80 -9.51 -3.41
C GLY A 171 7.20 -8.94 -3.13
N ASP A 172 7.84 -8.35 -4.13
CA ASP A 172 9.15 -7.73 -4.07
C ASP A 172 9.13 -6.20 -4.24
N ASN A 173 7.94 -5.61 -4.26
CA ASN A 173 7.77 -4.16 -4.37
C ASN A 173 7.48 -3.52 -3.00
N LEU A 174 8.29 -2.56 -2.63
CA LEU A 174 8.14 -1.74 -1.45
C LEU A 174 7.67 -0.36 -1.87
N LEU A 175 6.53 0.05 -1.32
CA LEU A 175 5.95 1.38 -1.52
C LEU A 175 5.85 2.09 -0.17
N TYR A 176 6.31 3.34 -0.11
CA TYR A 176 6.21 4.17 1.09
C TYR A 176 6.10 5.65 0.70
N GLY A 177 5.17 6.33 1.32
CA GLY A 177 4.98 7.77 1.09
C GLY A 177 3.84 8.36 1.90
N PRO A 178 3.81 9.70 2.05
CA PRO A 178 2.76 10.36 2.80
C PRO A 178 1.41 10.19 2.10
N GLY A 179 0.38 9.77 2.86
CA GLY A 179 -0.97 9.63 2.35
C GLY A 179 -1.21 8.42 1.41
N LEU A 180 -0.22 7.50 1.29
CA LEU A 180 -0.32 6.36 0.39
C LEU A 180 -1.62 5.56 0.62
N GLY A 181 -1.96 5.23 1.86
CA GLY A 181 -3.19 4.48 2.16
C GLY A 181 -4.47 5.20 1.69
N THR A 182 -4.57 6.51 1.91
CA THR A 182 -5.70 7.31 1.44
C THR A 182 -5.77 7.36 -0.10
N GLN A 183 -4.60 7.42 -0.75
CA GLN A 183 -4.51 7.38 -2.21
C GLN A 183 -5.01 6.04 -2.75
N LEU A 184 -4.55 4.93 -2.18
CA LEU A 184 -4.91 3.58 -2.64
C LEU A 184 -6.39 3.25 -2.42
N LYS A 185 -6.99 3.71 -1.33
CA LYS A 185 -8.44 3.51 -1.05
C LYS A 185 -9.35 4.05 -2.14
N ARG A 186 -8.93 5.00 -2.96
CA ARG A 186 -9.73 5.51 -4.07
C ARG A 186 -9.95 4.50 -5.19
N TYR A 187 -9.12 3.47 -5.26
CA TYR A 187 -9.17 2.45 -6.31
C TYR A 187 -9.87 1.16 -5.88
N THR A 188 -10.34 1.08 -4.63
CA THR A 188 -11.05 -0.11 -4.17
C THR A 188 -12.45 -0.26 -4.76
N GLU A 189 -12.98 0.81 -5.35
CA GLU A 189 -14.30 0.84 -6.02
C GLU A 189 -14.17 1.07 -7.54
N ILE A 190 -13.00 0.75 -8.12
CA ILE A 190 -12.75 1.03 -9.53
C ILE A 190 -13.66 0.22 -10.46
N ASP A 191 -14.08 0.85 -11.56
CA ASP A 191 -14.62 0.19 -12.74
C ASP A 191 -13.59 0.35 -13.87
N GLY A 192 -13.03 -0.76 -14.35
CA GLY A 192 -11.87 -0.81 -15.23
C GLY A 192 -10.57 -1.12 -14.49
N GLY A 193 -9.46 -0.60 -15.00
CA GLY A 193 -8.13 -0.78 -14.42
C GLY A 193 -7.53 0.51 -13.89
N ALA A 194 -6.72 0.41 -12.82
CA ALA A 194 -5.86 1.49 -12.36
C ALA A 194 -4.43 1.00 -12.16
N ILE A 195 -3.49 1.76 -12.68
CA ILE A 195 -2.06 1.57 -12.51
C ILE A 195 -1.40 2.87 -12.07
N PHE A 196 -0.17 2.75 -11.61
CA PHE A 196 0.61 3.90 -11.16
C PHE A 196 1.78 4.14 -12.11
N ALA A 197 2.19 5.39 -12.24
CA ALA A 197 3.37 5.81 -12.98
C ALA A 197 4.37 6.45 -12.02
N TYR A 198 5.61 6.00 -12.09
CA TYR A 198 6.69 6.49 -11.24
C TYR A 198 7.88 6.92 -12.09
N TRP A 199 8.36 8.16 -11.87
CA TRP A 199 9.50 8.68 -12.61
C TRP A 199 10.80 8.00 -12.16
N VAL A 200 11.51 7.37 -13.11
CA VAL A 200 12.80 6.73 -12.88
C VAL A 200 13.85 7.24 -13.88
N ALA A 201 15.12 7.16 -13.50
CA ALA A 201 16.22 7.55 -14.36
C ALA A 201 16.43 6.61 -15.56
N ASP A 202 16.26 5.29 -15.34
CA ASP A 202 16.33 4.27 -16.40
C ASP A 202 15.11 3.33 -16.32
N PRO A 203 14.11 3.49 -17.20
CA PRO A 203 12.89 2.72 -17.18
C PRO A 203 12.95 1.37 -17.93
N LYS A 204 14.07 1.02 -18.55
CA LYS A 204 14.20 -0.14 -19.45
C LYS A 204 13.85 -1.49 -18.85
N ALA A 205 13.92 -1.60 -17.51
CA ALA A 205 13.63 -2.86 -16.81
C ALA A 205 12.14 -3.07 -16.48
N TYR A 206 11.30 -2.09 -16.79
CA TYR A 206 9.90 -2.01 -16.34
C TYR A 206 8.92 -1.88 -17.49
N GLY A 207 7.63 -2.06 -17.23
CA GLY A 207 6.59 -1.51 -18.07
C GLY A 207 6.70 0.02 -18.10
N VAL A 208 6.55 0.63 -19.26
CA VAL A 208 6.69 2.08 -19.46
C VAL A 208 5.39 2.65 -20.01
N VAL A 209 4.87 3.69 -19.37
CA VAL A 209 3.69 4.43 -19.84
C VAL A 209 4.10 5.73 -20.51
N GLU A 210 3.49 6.02 -21.65
CA GLU A 210 3.62 7.28 -22.39
C GLU A 210 2.35 8.11 -22.22
N PHE A 211 2.52 9.41 -22.01
CA PHE A 211 1.42 10.36 -21.88
C PHE A 211 1.41 11.37 -23.04
N ASP A 212 0.22 11.84 -23.39
CA ASP A 212 0.06 13.00 -24.28
C ASP A 212 0.29 14.33 -23.54
N GLU A 213 0.11 15.44 -24.24
CA GLU A 213 0.28 16.80 -23.71
C GLU A 213 -0.75 17.14 -22.61
N GLU A 214 -1.90 16.49 -22.64
CA GLU A 214 -3.00 16.62 -21.67
C GLU A 214 -2.79 15.74 -20.44
N GLY A 215 -1.75 14.87 -20.41
CA GLY A 215 -1.44 13.96 -19.32
C GLY A 215 -2.24 12.66 -19.33
N LYS A 216 -2.86 12.31 -20.48
CA LYS A 216 -3.57 11.05 -20.67
C LYS A 216 -2.59 9.98 -21.17
N ALA A 217 -2.67 8.78 -20.59
CA ALA A 217 -1.88 7.65 -21.08
C ALA A 217 -2.31 7.26 -22.50
N ILE A 218 -1.34 7.13 -23.40
CA ILE A 218 -1.55 6.82 -24.83
C ILE A 218 -0.88 5.53 -25.26
N SER A 219 0.16 5.07 -24.57
CA SER A 219 0.79 3.79 -24.86
C SER A 219 1.40 3.16 -23.62
N LEU A 220 1.55 1.83 -23.67
CA LEU A 220 2.21 1.00 -22.67
C LEU A 220 3.12 0.00 -23.35
N GLU A 221 4.38 -0.07 -22.94
CA GLU A 221 5.37 -0.97 -23.51
C GLU A 221 6.09 -1.74 -22.38
N GLU A 222 6.19 -3.07 -22.53
CA GLU A 222 6.92 -3.92 -21.59
C GLU A 222 8.42 -3.90 -21.90
N LYS A 223 9.23 -3.47 -20.97
CA LYS A 223 10.70 -3.46 -21.03
C LYS A 223 11.26 -3.00 -22.40
N PRO A 224 10.87 -1.80 -22.86
CA PRO A 224 11.27 -1.34 -24.18
C PRO A 224 12.79 -1.09 -24.28
N ALA A 225 13.40 -1.50 -25.39
CA ALA A 225 14.82 -1.22 -25.63
C ALA A 225 15.09 0.29 -25.75
N VAL A 226 14.13 1.04 -26.28
CA VAL A 226 14.14 2.51 -26.39
C VAL A 226 12.84 3.03 -25.76
N PRO A 227 12.88 3.39 -24.47
CA PRO A 227 11.69 3.88 -23.75
C PRO A 227 11.20 5.21 -24.32
N LYS A 228 9.87 5.37 -24.46
CA LYS A 228 9.24 6.62 -24.90
C LYS A 228 9.09 7.65 -23.80
N SER A 229 9.17 7.21 -22.56
CA SER A 229 9.11 8.09 -21.38
C SER A 229 9.97 7.54 -20.24
N SER A 230 10.13 8.31 -19.18
CA SER A 230 10.76 7.87 -17.92
C SER A 230 9.74 7.39 -16.87
N PHE A 231 8.47 7.22 -17.24
CA PHE A 231 7.45 6.76 -16.31
C PHE A 231 7.34 5.23 -16.32
N ALA A 232 7.97 4.62 -15.33
CA ALA A 232 7.86 3.18 -15.06
C ALA A 232 6.55 2.86 -14.34
N VAL A 233 6.01 1.67 -14.56
CA VAL A 233 4.82 1.15 -13.90
C VAL A 233 5.24 0.27 -12.72
N PRO A 234 5.03 0.71 -11.45
CA PRO A 234 5.23 -0.12 -10.27
C PRO A 234 4.35 -1.35 -10.28
N GLY A 235 4.80 -2.39 -9.58
CA GLY A 235 4.08 -3.66 -9.47
C GLY A 235 2.84 -3.62 -8.57
N LEU A 236 2.02 -2.58 -8.68
CA LEU A 236 0.76 -2.41 -7.96
C LEU A 236 -0.35 -2.04 -8.95
N TYR A 237 -1.40 -2.82 -8.96
CA TYR A 237 -2.47 -2.76 -9.94
C TYR A 237 -3.82 -2.95 -9.24
N PHE A 238 -4.86 -2.24 -9.70
CA PHE A 238 -6.24 -2.45 -9.29
C PHE A 238 -7.10 -2.70 -10.52
N TYR A 239 -7.98 -3.68 -10.46
CA TYR A 239 -8.84 -4.04 -11.58
C TYR A 239 -10.24 -4.39 -11.11
N ASP A 240 -11.21 -4.14 -11.97
CA ASP A 240 -12.52 -4.75 -11.87
C ASP A 240 -12.46 -6.26 -12.20
N ASN A 241 -13.61 -6.92 -12.16
CA ASN A 241 -13.67 -8.38 -12.36
C ASN A 241 -13.36 -8.83 -13.80
N ASP A 242 -13.46 -7.93 -14.78
CA ASP A 242 -13.15 -8.24 -16.18
C ASP A 242 -11.70 -8.71 -16.39
N VAL A 243 -10.83 -8.41 -15.44
CA VAL A 243 -9.41 -8.81 -15.48
C VAL A 243 -9.24 -10.32 -15.63
N ILE A 244 -10.15 -11.13 -15.04
CA ILE A 244 -10.08 -12.61 -15.12
C ILE A 244 -10.24 -13.05 -16.58
N GLU A 245 -11.24 -12.49 -17.26
CA GLU A 245 -11.51 -12.84 -18.67
C GLU A 245 -10.42 -12.28 -19.60
N ILE A 246 -9.93 -11.06 -19.34
CA ILE A 246 -8.80 -10.48 -20.07
C ILE A 246 -7.58 -11.41 -19.95
N ALA A 247 -7.22 -11.80 -18.71
CA ALA A 247 -6.06 -12.66 -18.46
C ALA A 247 -6.17 -14.04 -19.12
N ARG A 248 -7.37 -14.63 -19.15
CA ARG A 248 -7.62 -15.93 -19.83
C ARG A 248 -7.40 -15.87 -21.33
N ASN A 249 -7.64 -14.72 -21.96
CA ASN A 249 -7.56 -14.54 -23.39
C ASN A 249 -6.19 -14.02 -23.88
N LEU A 250 -5.25 -13.72 -22.97
CA LEU A 250 -3.91 -13.30 -23.34
C LEU A 250 -3.16 -14.40 -24.10
N GLN A 251 -2.28 -13.95 -24.98
CA GLN A 251 -1.29 -14.82 -25.62
C GLN A 251 0.08 -14.53 -25.00
N PRO A 252 0.94 -15.55 -24.86
CA PRO A 252 2.30 -15.33 -24.39
C PRO A 252 3.07 -14.36 -25.28
N SER A 253 3.81 -13.46 -24.66
CA SER A 253 4.70 -12.52 -25.37
C SER A 253 5.85 -13.27 -26.07
N PRO A 254 6.67 -12.60 -26.91
CA PRO A 254 7.89 -13.19 -27.46
C PRO A 254 8.87 -13.73 -26.41
N ARG A 255 8.71 -13.30 -25.15
CA ARG A 255 9.47 -13.81 -24.00
C ARG A 255 8.89 -15.10 -23.41
N GLY A 256 7.72 -15.56 -23.88
CA GLY A 256 6.99 -16.70 -23.36
C GLY A 256 6.19 -16.40 -22.10
N GLU A 257 5.99 -15.13 -21.73
CA GLU A 257 5.30 -14.71 -20.51
C GLU A 257 3.93 -14.09 -20.82
N TYR A 258 2.93 -14.34 -19.98
CA TYR A 258 1.66 -13.62 -19.94
C TYR A 258 1.87 -12.28 -19.23
N GLU A 259 2.07 -11.24 -20.04
CA GLU A 259 2.50 -9.94 -19.54
C GLU A 259 1.36 -9.16 -18.87
N ILE A 260 1.64 -8.58 -17.70
CA ILE A 260 0.70 -7.67 -17.06
C ILE A 260 0.47 -6.40 -17.88
N THR A 261 1.47 -6.00 -18.65
CA THR A 261 1.39 -4.86 -19.56
C THR A 261 0.34 -5.08 -20.65
N ASP A 262 0.09 -6.32 -21.08
CA ASP A 262 -0.96 -6.64 -22.05
C ASP A 262 -2.35 -6.56 -21.42
N VAL A 263 -2.50 -6.90 -20.13
CA VAL A 263 -3.73 -6.63 -19.37
C VAL A 263 -3.99 -5.11 -19.35
N ASN A 264 -2.98 -4.33 -18.95
CA ASN A 264 -3.10 -2.87 -18.91
C ASN A 264 -3.45 -2.28 -20.27
N ARG A 265 -2.86 -2.81 -21.36
CA ARG A 265 -3.15 -2.39 -22.72
C ARG A 265 -4.60 -2.68 -23.10
N ALA A 266 -5.15 -3.83 -22.71
CA ALA A 266 -6.55 -4.15 -22.97
C ALA A 266 -7.50 -3.14 -22.32
N TYR A 267 -7.22 -2.70 -21.09
CA TYR A 267 -7.98 -1.64 -20.43
C TYR A 267 -7.74 -0.26 -21.08
N LEU A 268 -6.53 0.03 -21.52
CA LEU A 268 -6.22 1.28 -22.23
C LEU A 268 -7.01 1.38 -23.55
N GLU A 269 -7.03 0.33 -24.35
CA GLU A 269 -7.75 0.25 -25.62
C GLU A 269 -9.27 0.36 -25.45
N ARG A 270 -9.81 -0.15 -24.34
CA ARG A 270 -11.22 0.02 -23.93
C ARG A 270 -11.55 1.42 -23.41
N GLY A 271 -10.53 2.25 -23.17
CA GLY A 271 -10.68 3.58 -22.57
C GLY A 271 -11.05 3.54 -21.08
N SER A 272 -10.83 2.42 -20.39
CA SER A 272 -11.15 2.18 -18.98
C SER A 272 -9.91 2.01 -18.08
N LEU A 273 -8.72 2.43 -18.55
CA LEU A 273 -7.50 2.45 -17.74
C LEU A 273 -7.28 3.83 -17.12
N GLN A 274 -7.17 3.87 -15.81
CA GLN A 274 -6.69 5.05 -15.06
C GLN A 274 -5.20 4.91 -14.78
N VAL A 275 -4.43 5.97 -15.01
CA VAL A 275 -3.00 6.01 -14.67
C VAL A 275 -2.75 7.18 -13.73
N GLU A 276 -2.32 6.90 -12.51
CA GLU A 276 -1.98 7.93 -11.53
C GLU A 276 -0.46 8.08 -11.38
N VAL A 277 0.04 9.30 -11.56
CA VAL A 277 1.45 9.60 -11.32
C VAL A 277 1.69 9.71 -9.82
N LEU A 278 2.56 8.85 -9.29
CA LEU A 278 2.92 8.89 -7.87
C LEU A 278 3.64 10.21 -7.55
N PRO A 279 3.25 10.89 -6.45
CA PRO A 279 3.80 12.19 -6.12
C PRO A 279 5.28 12.12 -5.72
N ARG A 280 5.99 13.22 -5.91
CA ARG A 280 7.37 13.37 -5.40
C ARG A 280 7.39 13.17 -3.88
N GLY A 281 8.31 12.34 -3.41
CA GLY A 281 8.39 11.95 -2.00
C GLY A 281 7.80 10.56 -1.71
N THR A 282 7.06 9.97 -2.64
CA THR A 282 6.80 8.54 -2.61
C THR A 282 8.07 7.78 -2.98
N ALA A 283 8.43 6.78 -2.20
CA ALA A 283 9.45 5.81 -2.54
C ALA A 283 8.79 4.57 -3.12
N TRP A 284 9.26 4.15 -4.28
CA TRP A 284 9.04 2.83 -4.84
C TRP A 284 10.40 2.17 -5.01
N LEU A 285 10.57 1.03 -4.39
CA LEU A 285 11.80 0.25 -4.39
C LEU A 285 11.46 -1.16 -4.84
N ASP A 286 12.00 -1.55 -5.99
CA ASP A 286 12.02 -2.94 -6.42
C ASP A 286 13.32 -3.57 -5.94
N THR A 287 13.24 -4.78 -5.44
CA THR A 287 14.38 -5.45 -4.82
C THR A 287 14.97 -6.52 -5.74
N GLY A 288 15.05 -6.22 -7.05
CA GLY A 288 15.39 -7.15 -8.12
C GLY A 288 16.86 -7.60 -8.17
N THR A 289 17.77 -6.83 -7.58
CA THR A 289 19.22 -7.08 -7.55
C THR A 289 19.77 -6.90 -6.14
N PHE A 290 21.02 -7.30 -5.90
CA PHE A 290 21.70 -7.10 -4.60
C PHE A 290 21.81 -5.62 -4.23
N ASP A 291 22.15 -4.76 -5.20
CA ASP A 291 22.25 -3.31 -4.97
C ASP A 291 20.88 -2.73 -4.59
N GLN A 292 19.82 -3.07 -5.34
CA GLN A 292 18.46 -2.61 -5.05
C GLN A 292 17.95 -3.10 -3.68
N MET A 293 18.30 -4.33 -3.27
CA MET A 293 17.98 -4.83 -1.93
C MET A 293 18.72 -4.05 -0.84
N THR A 294 19.98 -3.71 -1.08
CA THR A 294 20.79 -2.90 -0.17
C THR A 294 20.20 -1.50 -0.05
N ASP A 295 19.91 -0.85 -1.17
CA ASP A 295 19.29 0.47 -1.22
C ASP A 295 17.96 0.50 -0.48
N ALA A 296 17.11 -0.52 -0.68
CA ALA A 296 15.83 -0.65 0.02
C ALA A 296 16.04 -0.79 1.55
N ALA A 297 16.98 -1.65 1.96
CA ALA A 297 17.28 -1.84 3.38
C ALA A 297 17.85 -0.59 4.02
N GLU A 298 18.73 0.15 3.33
CA GLU A 298 19.30 1.41 3.81
C GLU A 298 18.25 2.52 3.89
N TYR A 299 17.36 2.62 2.90
CA TYR A 299 16.24 3.55 2.92
C TYR A 299 15.36 3.31 4.15
N VAL A 300 14.86 2.08 4.33
CA VAL A 300 14.02 1.71 5.47
C VAL A 300 14.74 2.02 6.78
N ARG A 301 15.99 1.57 6.94
CA ARG A 301 16.80 1.80 8.12
C ARG A 301 16.95 3.30 8.44
N THR A 302 17.21 4.10 7.43
CA THR A 302 17.42 5.54 7.61
C THR A 302 16.17 6.23 8.09
N ILE A 303 15.03 5.96 7.48
CA ILE A 303 13.74 6.54 7.89
C ILE A 303 13.38 6.09 9.31
N GLN A 304 13.42 4.79 9.59
CA GLN A 304 13.06 4.25 10.91
C GLN A 304 13.95 4.81 12.03
N ARG A 305 15.27 4.88 11.82
CA ARG A 305 16.20 5.45 12.80
C ARG A 305 15.99 6.95 13.01
N ARG A 306 15.59 7.67 11.98
CA ARG A 306 15.39 9.12 12.06
C ARG A 306 14.08 9.50 12.73
N THR A 307 13.02 8.76 12.45
CA THR A 307 11.65 9.08 12.87
C THR A 307 11.19 8.33 14.11
N GLY A 308 11.80 7.17 14.39
CA GLY A 308 11.29 6.22 15.37
C GLY A 308 9.99 5.52 14.93
N LEU A 309 9.63 5.65 13.64
CA LEU A 309 8.45 5.00 13.06
C LEU A 309 8.90 3.91 12.08
N SER A 310 8.35 2.71 12.23
CA SER A 310 8.68 1.57 11.36
C SER A 310 7.85 1.60 10.08
N ILE A 311 8.43 1.07 9.01
CA ILE A 311 7.80 0.94 7.68
C ILE A 311 7.39 -0.52 7.48
N GLY A 312 6.19 -0.76 6.94
CA GLY A 312 5.77 -2.10 6.55
C GLY A 312 5.58 -3.04 7.74
N VAL A 313 4.87 -2.59 8.77
CA VAL A 313 4.51 -3.36 9.97
C VAL A 313 3.04 -3.74 9.88
N PRO A 314 2.71 -4.97 9.46
CA PRO A 314 1.32 -5.38 9.23
C PRO A 314 0.43 -5.21 10.46
N GLU A 315 0.94 -5.51 11.66
CA GLU A 315 0.18 -5.42 12.92
C GLU A 315 -0.16 -3.95 13.26
N GLU A 316 0.77 -3.01 13.02
CA GLU A 316 0.48 -1.58 13.20
C GLU A 316 -0.57 -1.12 12.20
N VAL A 317 -0.43 -1.52 10.91
CA VAL A 317 -1.41 -1.17 9.88
C VAL A 317 -2.78 -1.74 10.23
N ALA A 318 -2.85 -3.02 10.61
CA ALA A 318 -4.08 -3.67 11.07
C ALA A 318 -4.77 -2.91 12.20
N TRP A 319 -4.00 -2.53 13.21
CA TRP A 319 -4.52 -1.76 14.33
C TRP A 319 -5.02 -0.37 13.89
N ARG A 320 -4.27 0.34 13.05
CA ARG A 320 -4.69 1.66 12.53
C ARG A 320 -5.92 1.59 11.63
N GLN A 321 -6.08 0.51 10.87
CA GLN A 321 -7.26 0.26 10.04
C GLN A 321 -8.48 -0.25 10.83
N GLY A 322 -8.27 -0.64 12.11
CA GLY A 322 -9.33 -1.20 12.95
C GLY A 322 -9.56 -2.70 12.76
N PHE A 323 -8.66 -3.39 12.05
CA PHE A 323 -8.67 -4.86 11.93
C PHE A 323 -8.26 -5.55 13.24
N LEU A 324 -7.46 -4.87 14.07
CA LEU A 324 -7.08 -5.30 15.41
C LEU A 324 -7.47 -4.25 16.45
N SER A 325 -7.96 -4.71 17.59
CA SER A 325 -8.16 -3.89 18.80
C SER A 325 -6.84 -3.62 19.52
N ASP A 326 -6.85 -2.73 20.52
CA ASP A 326 -5.69 -2.42 21.34
C ASP A 326 -5.19 -3.65 22.13
N ASP A 327 -6.12 -4.47 22.62
CA ASP A 327 -5.76 -5.68 23.39
C ASP A 327 -5.18 -6.77 22.47
N GLU A 328 -5.72 -6.94 21.28
CA GLU A 328 -5.17 -7.87 20.29
C GLU A 328 -3.78 -7.44 19.86
N LEU A 329 -3.54 -6.15 19.56
CA LEU A 329 -2.20 -5.67 19.21
C LEU A 329 -1.21 -5.90 20.35
N ARG A 330 -1.61 -5.66 21.62
CA ARG A 330 -0.78 -5.93 22.81
C ARG A 330 -0.41 -7.42 22.89
N GLN A 331 -1.40 -8.30 22.71
CA GLN A 331 -1.20 -9.74 22.74
C GLN A 331 -0.22 -10.21 21.63
N ARG A 332 -0.27 -9.59 20.44
CA ARG A 332 0.67 -9.90 19.34
C ARG A 332 2.09 -9.35 19.61
N ALA A 333 2.19 -8.21 20.29
CA ALA A 333 3.46 -7.57 20.60
C ALA A 333 4.29 -8.32 21.65
N GLU A 334 3.65 -8.86 22.71
CA GLU A 334 4.30 -9.46 23.85
C GLU A 334 5.34 -10.56 23.49
N PRO A 335 5.07 -11.54 22.62
CA PRO A 335 6.05 -12.54 22.24
C PRO A 335 7.26 -11.99 21.49
N LEU A 336 7.13 -10.79 20.89
CA LEU A 336 8.11 -10.16 20.01
C LEU A 336 8.96 -9.07 20.68
N VAL A 337 8.76 -8.82 21.99
CA VAL A 337 9.47 -7.78 22.73
C VAL A 337 10.99 -7.96 22.70
N LYS A 338 11.48 -9.22 22.76
CA LYS A 338 12.91 -9.49 22.79
C LYS A 338 13.66 -9.08 21.50
N SER A 339 12.98 -9.04 20.36
CA SER A 339 13.56 -8.60 19.09
C SER A 339 13.52 -7.08 18.91
N GLY A 340 12.85 -6.34 19.79
CA GLY A 340 12.56 -4.92 19.64
C GLY A 340 11.31 -4.63 18.81
N TYR A 341 10.86 -5.57 17.97
CA TYR A 341 9.66 -5.41 17.15
C TYR A 341 8.40 -5.25 18.01
N GLY A 342 8.24 -6.12 19.02
CA GLY A 342 7.11 -6.03 19.95
C GLY A 342 7.16 -4.75 20.82
N SER A 343 8.36 -4.31 21.23
CA SER A 343 8.51 -3.04 21.96
C SER A 343 8.00 -1.86 21.14
N TYR A 344 8.32 -1.83 19.83
CA TYR A 344 7.81 -0.84 18.90
C TYR A 344 6.27 -0.84 18.84
N LEU A 345 5.63 -2.01 18.77
CA LEU A 345 4.17 -2.14 18.75
C LEU A 345 3.53 -1.61 20.03
N LEU A 346 4.12 -1.91 21.21
CA LEU A 346 3.65 -1.39 22.49
C LEU A 346 3.79 0.13 22.57
N GLU A 347 4.93 0.69 22.15
CA GLU A 347 5.13 2.13 22.07
C GLU A 347 4.13 2.79 21.10
N THR A 348 3.78 2.10 20.01
CA THR A 348 2.78 2.57 19.03
C THR A 348 1.39 2.67 19.66
N LEU A 349 1.00 1.70 20.48
CA LEU A 349 -0.23 1.76 21.28
C LEU A 349 -0.25 2.98 22.22
N GLU A 350 0.87 3.24 22.93
CA GLU A 350 0.98 4.39 23.84
C GLU A 350 0.88 5.73 23.11
N ARG A 351 1.42 5.83 21.88
CA ARG A 351 1.32 7.03 21.03
C ARG A 351 -0.10 7.28 20.52
N GLY A 352 -0.96 6.25 20.49
CA GLY A 352 -2.33 6.32 20.00
C GLY A 352 -2.47 6.30 18.47
N ARG A 353 -3.71 6.21 18.00
CA ARG A 353 -4.08 6.15 16.56
C ARG A 353 -4.06 7.55 15.92
N ARG A 354 -2.94 8.24 15.90
CA ARG A 354 -2.82 9.58 15.31
C ARG A 354 -2.54 9.50 13.82
#